data_da816d57435d7e039775c3336bd4e7c2
#
_entry.id   da816d57435d7e039775c3336bd4e7c2
#
_cell.length_a   1.000
_cell.length_b   1.000
_cell.length_c   1.000
_cell.angle_alpha   90.00
_cell.angle_beta   90.00
_cell.angle_gamma   90.00
#
_symmetry.space_group_name_H-M   'P 1'
#
loop_
_entity.id
_entity.type
_entity.pdbx_description
1 polymer ?
#
loop_
_entity_poly.entity_id
_entity_poly.type
_entity_poly.pdbx_seq_one_letter_code
_entity_poly.pdbx_strand_id
1 'polypeptide(L)'
;MTKLEPYLAWGQIWPLWDVFTHAQVGYAHVMGNPSDRDVNDEWFWRTAVGRTFTFGRFGRTVTPMVEFVGQEEIGRNTPTEWDVVPQVQIPLNRRQHVRLGLGVRYPLNNYQTRDHRYMAYLLWDWFDGGFFEGW
;
A
#
# COMPACT_ATOMS: atom_id res chain seq x y z
N MET A 1 14.71 16.10 -6.19
CA MET A 1 13.92 15.35 -7.16
C MET A 1 12.48 15.31 -6.69
N THR A 2 11.54 15.78 -7.49
CA THR A 2 10.12 15.83 -7.14
C THR A 2 9.39 14.80 -8.02
N LYS A 3 8.54 13.96 -7.41
CA LYS A 3 7.71 12.98 -8.11
C LYS A 3 6.25 13.37 -7.92
N LEU A 4 5.50 13.44 -9.01
CA LEU A 4 4.06 13.68 -9.01
C LEU A 4 3.34 12.38 -9.37
N GLU A 5 2.43 11.93 -8.51
CA GLU A 5 1.76 10.63 -8.66
C GLU A 5 0.21 10.76 -8.62
N PRO A 6 -0.41 11.28 -9.70
CA PRO A 6 -1.86 11.20 -9.80
C PRO A 6 -2.32 9.75 -9.89
N TYR A 7 -3.41 9.45 -9.20
CA TYR A 7 -4.00 8.11 -9.21
C TYR A 7 -5.51 8.14 -9.09
N LEU A 8 -6.15 7.06 -9.55
CA LEU A 8 -7.54 6.73 -9.29
C LEU A 8 -7.57 5.51 -8.37
N ALA A 9 -8.45 5.55 -7.37
CA ALA A 9 -8.62 4.46 -6.43
C ALA A 9 -10.09 4.06 -6.34
N TRP A 10 -10.33 2.78 -6.19
CA TRP A 10 -11.64 2.19 -5.93
C TRP A 10 -11.55 1.24 -4.76
N GLY A 11 -12.58 1.23 -3.91
CA GLY A 11 -12.67 0.35 -2.77
C GLY A 11 -14.09 -0.20 -2.60
N GLN A 12 -14.18 -1.46 -2.22
CA GLN A 12 -15.44 -2.16 -1.94
C GLN A 12 -15.34 -2.94 -0.64
N ILE A 13 -16.36 -2.80 0.20
CA ILE A 13 -16.53 -3.59 1.41
C ILE A 13 -17.62 -4.63 1.15
N TRP A 14 -17.36 -5.86 1.58
CA TRP A 14 -18.26 -7.00 1.52
C TRP A 14 -18.70 -7.40 2.94
N PRO A 15 -19.80 -6.79 3.47
CA PRO A 15 -20.14 -6.89 4.89
C PRO A 15 -20.41 -8.31 5.38
N LEU A 16 -20.95 -9.18 4.50
CA LEU A 16 -21.26 -10.57 4.88
C LEU A 16 -20.04 -11.41 5.25
N TRP A 17 -18.84 -11.00 4.79
CA TRP A 17 -17.60 -11.75 4.99
C TRP A 17 -16.51 -10.95 5.72
N ASP A 18 -16.83 -9.72 6.12
CA ASP A 18 -15.84 -8.76 6.65
C ASP A 18 -14.60 -8.60 5.75
N VAL A 19 -14.79 -8.75 4.44
CA VAL A 19 -13.76 -8.64 3.43
C VAL A 19 -13.84 -7.27 2.77
N PHE A 20 -12.70 -6.68 2.50
CA PHE A 20 -12.59 -5.50 1.65
C PHE A 20 -11.68 -5.80 0.45
N THR A 21 -11.97 -5.11 -0.64
CA THR A 21 -11.13 -5.08 -1.83
C THR A 21 -10.81 -3.64 -2.18
N HIS A 22 -9.61 -3.41 -2.66
CA HIS A 22 -9.14 -2.10 -3.09
C HIS A 22 -8.38 -2.24 -4.40
N ALA A 23 -8.57 -1.29 -5.31
CA ALA A 23 -7.81 -1.20 -6.55
C ALA A 23 -7.37 0.24 -6.78
N GLN A 24 -6.17 0.42 -7.29
CA GLN A 24 -5.58 1.70 -7.60
C GLN A 24 -4.79 1.60 -8.91
N VAL A 25 -4.91 2.61 -9.76
CA VAL A 25 -4.08 2.80 -10.95
C VAL A 25 -3.58 4.23 -10.96
N GLY A 26 -2.33 4.42 -11.27
CA GLY A 26 -1.74 5.76 -11.29
C GLY A 26 -0.56 5.86 -12.23
N TYR A 27 -0.14 7.09 -12.41
CA TYR A 27 0.98 7.48 -13.24
C TYR A 27 1.94 8.31 -12.40
N ALA A 28 3.20 7.97 -12.43
CA ALA A 28 4.24 8.67 -11.71
C ALA A 28 5.11 9.45 -12.68
N HIS A 29 5.05 10.76 -12.58
CA HIS A 29 5.85 11.69 -13.36
C HIS A 29 7.01 12.24 -12.54
N VAL A 30 8.21 12.09 -13.05
CA VAL A 30 9.40 12.58 -12.38
C VAL A 30 9.79 13.94 -12.90
N MET A 31 9.70 14.96 -12.02
CA MET A 31 10.15 16.32 -12.30
C MET A 31 11.62 16.44 -11.90
N GLY A 32 12.52 16.52 -12.84
CA GLY A 32 13.96 16.66 -12.58
C GLY A 32 14.73 17.15 -13.80
N ASN A 33 16.02 17.41 -13.59
CA ASN A 33 16.89 17.87 -14.66
C ASN A 33 17.10 16.74 -15.70
N PRO A 34 17.00 17.00 -17.01
CA PRO A 34 17.18 15.98 -18.07
C PRO A 34 18.56 15.28 -18.07
N SER A 35 19.49 15.75 -17.27
CA SER A 35 20.81 15.14 -17.11
C SER A 35 20.85 13.94 -16.16
N ASP A 36 19.81 13.72 -15.34
CA ASP A 36 19.65 12.53 -14.51
C ASP A 36 18.96 11.42 -15.34
N ARG A 37 19.77 10.74 -16.15
CA ARG A 37 19.32 9.77 -17.16
C ARG A 37 18.69 8.48 -16.62
N ASP A 38 18.56 8.33 -15.31
CA ASP A 38 18.16 7.06 -14.70
C ASP A 38 16.74 7.04 -14.15
N VAL A 39 15.96 8.10 -14.37
CA VAL A 39 14.60 8.15 -13.81
C VAL A 39 13.59 8.42 -14.90
N ASN A 40 12.73 7.45 -15.11
CA ASN A 40 11.65 7.48 -16.08
C ASN A 40 10.29 7.63 -15.40
N ASP A 41 9.33 8.06 -16.18
CA ASP A 41 7.93 8.01 -15.80
C ASP A 41 7.48 6.55 -15.70
N GLU A 42 6.52 6.28 -14.82
CA GLU A 42 6.05 4.93 -14.53
C GLU A 42 4.53 4.87 -14.52
N TRP A 43 3.96 3.79 -15.05
CA TRP A 43 2.63 3.35 -14.70
C TRP A 43 2.71 2.42 -13.49
N PHE A 44 1.76 2.57 -12.57
CA PHE A 44 1.61 1.64 -11.47
C PHE A 44 0.15 1.26 -11.24
N TRP A 45 -0.06 0.06 -10.76
CA TRP A 45 -1.34 -0.42 -10.30
C TRP A 45 -1.18 -1.28 -9.05
N ARG A 46 -2.18 -1.22 -8.20
CA ARG A 46 -2.22 -1.96 -6.95
C ARG A 46 -3.61 -2.53 -6.76
N THR A 47 -3.69 -3.76 -6.32
CA THR A 47 -4.93 -4.38 -5.90
C THR A 47 -4.71 -5.04 -4.56
N ALA A 48 -5.63 -4.87 -3.63
CA ALA A 48 -5.55 -5.47 -2.30
C ALA A 48 -6.83 -6.17 -1.96
N VAL A 49 -6.71 -7.26 -1.24
CA VAL A 49 -7.81 -7.96 -0.58
C VAL A 49 -7.42 -8.23 0.86
N GLY A 50 -8.33 -7.95 1.78
CA GLY A 50 -8.09 -8.14 3.19
C GLY A 50 -9.36 -8.47 3.95
N ARG A 51 -9.18 -8.97 5.17
CA ARG A 51 -10.26 -9.27 6.09
C ARG A 51 -9.95 -8.71 7.46
N THR A 52 -10.96 -8.08 8.07
CA THR A 52 -10.84 -7.54 9.43
C THR A 52 -11.37 -8.55 10.43
N PHE A 53 -10.54 -8.88 11.42
CA PHE A 53 -10.92 -9.72 12.56
C PHE A 53 -10.99 -8.86 13.82
N THR A 54 -12.07 -9.01 14.58
CA THR A 54 -12.27 -8.29 15.83
C THR A 54 -11.99 -9.24 17.00
N PHE A 55 -11.13 -8.84 17.91
CA PHE A 55 -10.69 -9.66 19.03
C PHE A 55 -10.90 -8.96 20.38
N GLY A 56 -11.19 -9.78 21.38
CA GLY A 56 -11.20 -9.39 22.78
C GLY A 56 -12.35 -8.47 23.19
N ARG A 57 -12.38 -8.16 24.50
CA ARG A 57 -13.44 -7.38 25.17
C ARG A 57 -13.51 -5.91 24.69
N PHE A 58 -12.42 -5.40 24.12
CA PHE A 58 -12.28 -4.00 23.69
C PHE A 58 -12.45 -3.81 22.18
N GLY A 59 -12.86 -4.86 21.44
CA GLY A 59 -13.11 -4.75 20.01
C GLY A 59 -11.87 -4.40 19.18
N ARG A 60 -10.66 -4.84 19.57
CA ARG A 60 -9.46 -4.61 18.78
C ARG A 60 -9.52 -5.35 17.46
N THR A 61 -9.19 -4.66 16.39
CA THR A 61 -9.19 -5.24 15.05
C THR A 61 -7.77 -5.59 14.61
N VAL A 62 -7.62 -6.71 13.94
CA VAL A 62 -6.41 -7.08 13.20
C VAL A 62 -6.83 -7.36 11.77
N THR A 63 -6.15 -6.74 10.83
CA THR A 63 -6.52 -6.79 9.42
C THR A 63 -5.37 -7.35 8.58
N PRO A 64 -5.28 -8.68 8.42
CA PRO A 64 -4.42 -9.26 7.40
C PRO A 64 -4.94 -8.91 6.00
N MET A 65 -4.01 -8.62 5.09
CA MET A 65 -4.31 -8.33 3.70
C MET A 65 -3.18 -8.79 2.79
N VAL A 66 -3.51 -9.00 1.54
CA VAL A 66 -2.54 -9.27 0.48
C VAL A 66 -2.72 -8.22 -0.60
N GLU A 67 -1.64 -7.58 -0.98
CA GLU A 67 -1.60 -6.59 -2.04
C GLU A 67 -0.79 -7.14 -3.21
N PHE A 68 -1.28 -6.93 -4.44
CA PHE A 68 -0.56 -7.16 -5.68
C PHE A 68 -0.21 -5.81 -6.29
N VAL A 69 1.05 -5.64 -6.59
CA VAL A 69 1.60 -4.39 -7.13
C VAL A 69 2.20 -4.69 -8.49
N GLY A 70 1.86 -3.88 -9.47
CA GLY A 70 2.51 -3.88 -10.77
C GLY A 70 3.05 -2.49 -11.07
N GLN A 71 4.21 -2.42 -11.70
CA GLN A 71 4.80 -1.17 -12.18
C GLN A 71 5.53 -1.37 -13.49
N GLU A 72 5.48 -0.37 -14.36
CA GLU A 72 6.08 -0.38 -15.68
C GLU A 72 6.71 0.97 -16.00
N GLU A 73 7.99 0.98 -16.29
CA GLU A 73 8.70 2.19 -16.72
C GLU A 73 8.35 2.54 -18.18
N ILE A 74 8.06 3.80 -18.43
CA ILE A 74 7.73 4.30 -19.77
C ILE A 74 9.01 4.66 -20.50
N GLY A 75 9.13 4.20 -21.75
CA GLY A 75 10.25 4.53 -22.62
C GLY A 75 11.47 3.63 -22.49
N ARG A 76 11.46 2.68 -21.57
CA ARG A 76 12.41 1.57 -21.55
C ARG A 76 11.69 0.29 -21.95
N ASN A 77 12.35 -0.54 -22.72
CA ASN A 77 11.85 -1.89 -23.05
C ASN A 77 12.09 -2.85 -21.86
N THR A 78 11.68 -2.41 -20.65
CA THR A 78 11.79 -3.18 -19.43
C THR A 78 10.49 -3.96 -19.20
N PRO A 79 10.58 -5.22 -18.77
CA PRO A 79 9.36 -5.96 -18.45
C PRO A 79 8.64 -5.34 -17.24
N THR A 80 7.33 -5.40 -17.25
CA THR A 80 6.52 -5.03 -16.10
C THR A 80 6.98 -5.77 -14.85
N GLU A 81 7.21 -5.05 -13.79
CA GLU A 81 7.55 -5.61 -12.48
C GLU A 81 6.30 -5.94 -11.69
N TRP A 82 6.24 -7.15 -11.15
CA TRP A 82 5.14 -7.64 -10.32
C TRP A 82 5.64 -8.00 -8.93
N ASP A 83 4.88 -7.61 -7.92
CA ASP A 83 5.13 -7.94 -6.52
C ASP A 83 3.86 -8.41 -5.83
N VAL A 84 4.03 -9.25 -4.82
CA VAL A 84 3.00 -9.60 -3.85
C VAL A 84 3.43 -9.13 -2.47
N VAL A 85 2.50 -8.55 -1.73
CA VAL A 85 2.78 -7.96 -0.42
C VAL A 85 1.77 -8.47 0.60
N PRO A 86 2.03 -9.62 1.23
CA PRO A 86 1.31 -10.00 2.44
C PRO A 86 1.65 -9.02 3.56
N GLN A 87 0.62 -8.51 4.23
CA GLN A 87 0.76 -7.53 5.29
C GLN A 87 -0.35 -7.64 6.32
N VAL A 88 -0.13 -7.06 7.49
CA VAL A 88 -1.10 -6.99 8.58
C VAL A 88 -1.13 -5.59 9.16
N GLN A 89 -2.32 -5.08 9.43
CA GLN A 89 -2.53 -3.83 10.17
C GLN A 89 -3.02 -4.13 11.58
N ILE A 90 -2.41 -3.47 12.56
CA ILE A 90 -2.70 -3.63 13.99
C ILE A 90 -2.95 -2.24 14.58
N PRO A 91 -4.09 -1.99 15.27
CA PRO A 91 -4.32 -0.71 15.93
C PRO A 91 -3.43 -0.59 17.17
N LEU A 92 -2.81 0.57 17.34
CA LEU A 92 -1.95 0.87 18.48
C LEU A 92 -2.70 1.53 19.64
N ASN A 93 -3.79 2.24 19.33
CA ASN A 93 -4.60 2.94 20.34
C ASN A 93 -6.01 2.36 20.45
N ARG A 94 -6.73 2.73 21.50
CA ARG A 94 -8.09 2.22 21.80
C ARG A 94 -9.12 2.63 20.75
N ARG A 95 -9.02 3.84 20.20
CA ARG A 95 -9.92 4.35 19.16
C ARG A 95 -9.54 3.90 17.75
N GLN A 96 -8.43 3.15 17.60
CA GLN A 96 -7.96 2.58 16.35
C GLN A 96 -7.61 3.62 15.26
N HIS A 97 -7.34 4.85 15.66
CA HIS A 97 -6.92 5.94 14.75
C HIS A 97 -5.46 5.82 14.33
N VAL A 98 -4.63 5.17 15.17
CA VAL A 98 -3.23 4.90 14.89
C VAL A 98 -3.07 3.42 14.63
N ARG A 99 -2.63 3.06 13.44
CA ARG A 99 -2.43 1.68 13.00
C ARG A 99 -1.00 1.47 12.56
N LEU A 100 -0.40 0.40 13.01
CA LEU A 100 0.88 -0.09 12.52
C LEU A 100 0.62 -1.12 11.42
N GLY A 101 1.17 -0.90 10.24
CA GLY A 101 1.20 -1.86 9.16
C GLY A 101 2.56 -2.51 9.08
N LEU A 102 2.58 -3.84 9.01
CA LEU A 102 3.79 -4.64 8.82
C LEU A 102 3.58 -5.56 7.63
N GLY A 103 4.56 -5.65 6.75
CA GLY A 103 4.47 -6.49 5.57
C GLY A 103 5.81 -6.89 4.99
N VAL A 104 5.76 -7.78 4.03
CA VAL A 104 6.92 -8.20 3.25
C VAL A 104 6.56 -8.12 1.77
N ARG A 105 7.35 -7.40 0.99
CA ARG A 105 7.20 -7.31 -0.45
C ARG A 105 8.07 -8.38 -1.11
N TYR A 106 7.44 -9.28 -1.86
CA TYR A 106 8.09 -10.34 -2.62
C TYR A 106 7.96 -10.06 -4.11
N PRO A 107 9.07 -10.00 -4.88
CA PRO A 107 8.99 -9.94 -6.33
C PRO A 107 8.40 -11.23 -6.88
N LEU A 108 7.52 -11.13 -7.89
CA LEU A 108 6.95 -12.27 -8.60
C LEU A 108 7.69 -12.55 -9.91
N ASN A 109 8.53 -11.62 -10.35
CA ASN A 109 9.40 -11.77 -11.52
C ASN A 109 10.71 -11.03 -11.30
N ASN A 110 11.68 -11.21 -12.23
CA ASN A 110 13.01 -10.56 -12.19
C ASN A 110 13.80 -10.85 -10.90
N TYR A 111 13.73 -12.07 -10.39
CA TYR A 111 14.37 -12.50 -9.12
C TYR A 111 15.90 -12.32 -9.08
N GLN A 112 16.54 -12.19 -10.23
CA GLN A 112 18.00 -12.01 -10.30
C GLN A 112 18.45 -10.61 -9.87
N THR A 113 17.56 -9.63 -9.99
CA THR A 113 17.86 -8.21 -9.72
C THR A 113 17.05 -7.64 -8.56
N ARG A 114 16.06 -8.39 -8.07
CA ARG A 114 15.10 -7.92 -7.04
C ARG A 114 15.03 -8.92 -5.90
N ASP A 115 15.12 -8.39 -4.70
CA ASP A 115 15.03 -9.16 -3.46
C ASP A 115 13.77 -8.77 -2.66
N HIS A 116 13.38 -9.59 -1.69
CA HIS A 116 12.30 -9.28 -0.79
C HIS A 116 12.64 -8.07 0.10
N ARG A 117 11.62 -7.31 0.48
CA ARG A 117 11.77 -6.13 1.33
C ARG A 117 10.78 -6.15 2.48
N TYR A 118 11.27 -5.95 3.69
CA TYR A 118 10.41 -5.72 4.85
C TYR A 118 9.88 -4.29 4.84
N MET A 119 8.60 -4.14 5.16
CA MET A 119 7.93 -2.85 5.18
C MET A 119 7.25 -2.64 6.52
N ALA A 120 7.36 -1.44 7.04
CA ALA A 120 6.61 -0.98 8.19
C ALA A 120 6.11 0.44 7.92
N TYR A 121 4.85 0.71 8.24
CA TYR A 121 4.28 2.03 8.12
C TYR A 121 3.32 2.33 9.26
N LEU A 122 3.18 3.61 9.57
CA LEU A 122 2.25 4.12 10.55
C LEU A 122 1.16 4.91 9.82
N LEU A 123 -0.09 4.46 9.97
CA LEU A 123 -1.25 5.18 9.50
C LEU A 123 -1.87 5.93 10.68
N TRP A 124 -2.05 7.23 10.53
CA TRP A 124 -2.68 8.07 11.52
C TRP A 124 -3.87 8.80 10.91
N ASP A 125 -5.06 8.54 11.47
CA ASP A 125 -6.31 9.13 11.02
C ASP A 125 -6.79 10.16 12.04
N TRP A 126 -7.09 11.40 11.59
CA TRP A 126 -7.44 12.54 12.46
C TRP A 126 -8.86 13.05 12.25
N PHE A 127 -9.62 12.40 11.38
CA PHE A 127 -10.93 12.92 10.96
C PHE A 127 -12.00 12.90 12.07
N ASP A 128 -11.80 12.10 13.13
CA ASP A 128 -12.81 11.87 14.16
C ASP A 128 -12.52 12.61 15.49
N GLY A 129 -11.55 13.52 15.53
CA GLY A 129 -11.26 14.26 16.75
C GLY A 129 -9.96 15.06 16.72
N GLY A 130 -9.65 15.78 17.79
CA GLY A 130 -8.40 16.50 17.93
C GLY A 130 -7.18 15.57 18.00
N PHE A 131 -6.01 16.09 17.65
CA PHE A 131 -4.76 15.35 17.56
C PHE A 131 -4.42 14.53 18.82
N PHE A 132 -4.82 14.99 19.99
CA PHE A 132 -4.58 14.34 21.28
C PHE A 132 -5.81 13.64 21.87
N GLU A 133 -6.94 13.66 21.18
CA GLU A 133 -8.14 12.97 21.64
C GLU A 133 -8.10 11.51 21.22
N GLY A 134 -8.09 10.60 22.19
CA GLY A 134 -8.26 9.17 21.91
C GLY A 134 -7.07 8.27 22.06
N TRP A 135 -6.06 8.73 22.74
CA TRP A 135 -4.95 7.87 23.20
C TRP A 135 -5.34 6.98 24.36
#